data_7acbf80e03eb4378da580078e75e82c2
#
_entry.id   7acbf80e03eb4378da580078e75e82c2
#
_cell.length_a   1.000
_cell.length_b   1.000
_cell.length_c   1.000
_cell.angle_alpha   90.00
_cell.angle_beta   90.00
_cell.angle_gamma   90.00
#
_symmetry.space_group_name_H-M   'P 1'
#
loop_
_entity.id
_entity.type
_entity.pdbx_description
1 polymer ?
#
loop_
_entity_poly.entity_id
_entity_poly.type
_entity_poly.pdbx_seq_one_letter_code
_entity_poly.pdbx_strand_id
1 'polypeptide(L)'
;MKIRVDIKENALLMRDRKLLQILLKDKSTKKNIIWASDEYSLLGEGYAFCDEIKEEAITGCFGNVIKPRTQKSKSEQNVRIKDKAEVFTPAWVCNKQNNLVDSAWFNREAVFNYETDMGWVTIEEKIVFPGGIGKTWQDYVAANRLEISCGEAPYLASRYDTVTGTMIPVKDRIGLLDRKLRVVSENTDSEEEWIIWATKAVQSIYGYDWQGDNVLLARENILYTYAEHYEDKYSKRIDTEVLMEIAKIIVWNIWQMDGLKMVVPNSCHKEESYQLTLFGDAPVHECPGCEYGRNNEHNGIYCRIMDWKSRKSLRFIDLMSGGTSDE
;
A
#
# COMPACT_ATOMS: atom_id res chain seq x y z
N MET A 1 -8.68 -18.87 12.89
CA MET A 1 -9.43 -17.58 12.91
C MET A 1 -10.36 -17.57 11.70
N LYS A 2 -11.62 -17.11 11.77
CA LYS A 2 -12.39 -16.92 10.52
C LYS A 2 -11.73 -15.79 9.74
N ILE A 3 -11.18 -16.10 8.58
CA ILE A 3 -10.63 -15.11 7.65
C ILE A 3 -11.78 -14.18 7.24
N ARG A 4 -11.62 -12.90 7.39
CA ARG A 4 -12.64 -11.88 7.06
C ARG A 4 -12.06 -10.89 6.06
N VAL A 5 -12.91 -10.38 5.17
CA VAL A 5 -12.56 -9.30 4.24
C VAL A 5 -12.09 -8.07 5.02
N ASP A 6 -12.92 -7.65 5.96
CA ASP A 6 -12.68 -6.49 6.80
C ASP A 6 -11.85 -6.86 8.05
N ILE A 7 -10.73 -6.23 8.18
CA ILE A 7 -9.88 -6.30 9.37
C ILE A 7 -10.29 -5.13 10.25
N LYS A 8 -11.13 -5.41 11.23
CA LYS A 8 -11.58 -4.38 12.15
C LYS A 8 -10.40 -3.80 12.94
N GLU A 9 -10.26 -2.48 12.94
CA GLU A 9 -9.25 -1.76 13.73
C GLU A 9 -9.37 -2.09 15.22
N ASN A 10 -10.59 -2.38 15.70
CA ASN A 10 -10.80 -2.93 17.04
C ASN A 10 -10.10 -4.27 17.27
N ALA A 11 -9.94 -5.13 16.25
CA ALA A 11 -9.22 -6.39 16.39
C ALA A 11 -7.70 -6.17 16.43
N LEU A 12 -7.19 -5.21 15.67
CA LEU A 12 -5.80 -4.76 15.77
C LEU A 12 -5.51 -4.19 17.14
N LEU A 13 -6.39 -3.32 17.66
CA LEU A 13 -6.31 -2.73 18.99
C LEU A 13 -6.28 -3.80 20.09
N MET A 14 -7.13 -4.84 19.98
CA MET A 14 -7.15 -5.96 20.91
C MET A 14 -5.87 -6.81 20.84
N ARG A 15 -5.22 -6.87 19.70
CA ARG A 15 -3.96 -7.59 19.56
C ARG A 15 -2.80 -6.83 20.18
N ASP A 16 -2.62 -5.59 19.78
CA ASP A 16 -1.71 -4.61 20.39
C ASP A 16 -2.05 -3.20 19.88
N ARG A 17 -2.30 -2.27 20.79
CA ARG A 17 -2.59 -0.87 20.46
C ARG A 17 -1.49 -0.22 19.61
N LYS A 18 -0.22 -0.54 19.89
CA LYS A 18 0.93 -0.01 19.16
C LYS A 18 0.90 -0.38 17.69
N LEU A 19 0.34 -1.55 17.35
CA LEU A 19 0.26 -2.01 15.97
C LEU A 19 -0.60 -1.06 15.12
N LEU A 20 -1.79 -0.71 15.59
CA LEU A 20 -2.64 0.28 14.92
C LEU A 20 -1.97 1.65 14.85
N GLN A 21 -1.37 2.10 15.94
CA GLN A 21 -0.65 3.37 15.98
C GLN A 21 0.50 3.44 14.97
N ILE A 22 1.22 2.32 14.74
CA ILE A 22 2.25 2.24 13.70
C ILE A 22 1.60 2.38 12.32
N LEU A 23 0.53 1.61 12.03
CA LEU A 23 -0.13 1.61 10.73
C LEU A 23 -0.72 2.97 10.33
N LEU A 24 -1.06 3.81 11.30
CA LEU A 24 -1.54 5.17 11.03
C LEU A 24 -0.44 6.17 10.66
N LYS A 25 0.84 5.88 10.96
CA LYS A 25 1.93 6.86 10.75
C LYS A 25 2.22 7.15 9.29
N ASP A 26 2.36 8.43 8.97
CA ASP A 26 2.99 8.91 7.74
C ASP A 26 4.45 9.29 8.00
N LYS A 27 5.34 8.75 7.17
CA LYS A 27 6.80 8.92 7.31
C LYS A 27 7.30 10.26 6.75
N SER A 28 6.52 10.89 5.87
CA SER A 28 6.85 12.19 5.29
C SER A 28 6.59 13.33 6.25
N THR A 29 5.44 13.32 6.89
CA THR A 29 5.00 14.36 7.84
C THR A 29 5.39 14.08 9.27
N LYS A 30 5.70 12.83 9.64
CA LYS A 30 5.88 12.29 11.01
C LYS A 30 4.59 12.33 11.86
N LYS A 31 3.47 12.69 11.27
CA LYS A 31 2.13 12.67 11.85
C LYS A 31 1.40 11.38 11.48
N ASN A 32 0.10 11.33 11.65
CA ASN A 32 -0.72 10.28 11.04
C ASN A 32 -1.06 10.64 9.58
N ILE A 33 -1.48 9.63 8.81
CA ILE A 33 -2.15 9.85 7.52
C ILE A 33 -3.42 10.67 7.74
N ILE A 34 -3.81 11.46 6.74
CA ILE A 34 -5.01 12.31 6.79
C ILE A 34 -6.15 11.64 6.01
N TRP A 35 -7.39 12.05 6.27
CA TRP A 35 -8.53 11.51 5.52
C TRP A 35 -8.40 11.74 4.01
N ALA A 36 -8.00 12.93 3.61
CA ALA A 36 -7.91 13.39 2.22
C ALA A 36 -9.20 13.14 1.41
N SER A 37 -10.33 13.20 2.11
CA SER A 37 -11.69 13.04 1.57
C SER A 37 -12.67 13.79 2.46
N ASP A 38 -13.70 14.41 1.86
CA ASP A 38 -14.78 15.09 2.59
C ASP A 38 -15.93 14.13 2.94
N GLU A 39 -15.88 12.88 2.53
CA GLU A 39 -16.94 11.89 2.78
C GLU A 39 -17.23 11.66 4.26
N TYR A 40 -16.21 11.84 5.09
CA TYR A 40 -16.28 11.63 6.53
C TYR A 40 -16.63 12.89 7.31
N SER A 41 -16.62 14.08 6.69
CA SER A 41 -16.79 15.39 7.34
C SER A 41 -18.12 15.51 8.12
N LEU A 42 -19.17 14.82 7.67
CA LEU A 42 -20.46 14.77 8.36
C LEU A 42 -20.45 14.04 9.71
N LEU A 43 -19.37 13.29 10.00
CA LEU A 43 -19.19 12.61 11.30
C LEU A 43 -18.75 13.59 12.41
N GLY A 44 -18.36 14.82 12.04
CA GLY A 44 -18.02 15.89 12.98
C GLY A 44 -16.55 16.25 13.05
N GLU A 45 -16.12 16.79 14.19
CA GLU A 45 -14.73 17.22 14.42
C GLU A 45 -13.76 16.04 14.32
N GLY A 46 -12.61 16.26 13.65
CA GLY A 46 -11.59 15.23 13.43
C GLY A 46 -11.78 14.38 12.18
N TYR A 47 -12.79 14.70 11.34
CA TYR A 47 -13.10 13.98 10.10
C TYR A 47 -13.03 14.86 8.84
N ALA A 48 -12.50 16.07 8.95
CA ALA A 48 -12.33 16.94 7.78
C ALA A 48 -11.17 16.43 6.90
N PHE A 49 -11.15 16.89 5.65
CA PHE A 49 -10.18 16.48 4.63
C PHE A 49 -8.73 16.45 5.12
N CYS A 50 -8.28 17.52 5.81
CA CYS A 50 -6.90 17.65 6.30
C CYS A 50 -6.69 17.10 7.70
N ASP A 51 -7.71 16.55 8.37
CA ASP A 51 -7.56 16.00 9.70
C ASP A 51 -6.80 14.67 9.65
N GLU A 52 -5.94 14.48 10.66
CA GLU A 52 -5.26 13.20 10.87
C GLU A 52 -6.26 12.11 11.24
N ILE A 53 -6.13 10.92 10.65
CA ILE A 53 -6.87 9.75 11.09
C ILE A 53 -6.32 9.34 12.47
N LYS A 54 -7.13 9.54 13.50
CA LYS A 54 -6.80 9.19 14.88
C LYS A 54 -7.42 7.84 15.27
N GLU A 55 -6.78 7.16 16.20
CA GLU A 55 -7.27 5.88 16.72
C GLU A 55 -8.73 5.98 17.20
N GLU A 56 -9.05 7.04 17.93
CA GLU A 56 -10.39 7.27 18.50
C GLU A 56 -11.48 7.44 17.43
N ALA A 57 -11.10 7.93 16.24
CA ALA A 57 -12.01 8.15 15.13
C ALA A 57 -12.40 6.86 14.37
N ILE A 58 -11.67 5.77 14.59
CA ILE A 58 -11.84 4.51 13.83
C ILE A 58 -11.96 3.27 14.74
N THR A 59 -12.02 3.44 16.05
CA THR A 59 -12.14 2.33 17.03
C THR A 59 -13.34 2.51 17.96
N GLY A 60 -13.59 1.56 18.82
CA GLY A 60 -14.74 1.56 19.71
C GLY A 60 -16.05 1.51 18.94
N CYS A 61 -16.93 2.46 19.19
CA CYS A 61 -18.21 2.60 18.45
C CYS A 61 -18.01 3.06 16.98
N PHE A 62 -16.86 3.65 16.66
CA PHE A 62 -16.47 4.08 15.32
C PHE A 62 -15.71 3.02 14.52
N GLY A 63 -15.54 1.80 15.05
CA GLY A 63 -14.81 0.70 14.40
C GLY A 63 -15.46 0.14 13.13
N ASN A 64 -16.38 0.86 12.51
CA ASN A 64 -16.99 0.59 11.21
C ASN A 64 -16.94 1.80 10.28
N VAL A 65 -16.20 2.84 10.61
CA VAL A 65 -16.07 4.06 9.80
C VAL A 65 -15.25 3.74 8.54
N ILE A 66 -14.09 3.15 8.70
CA ILE A 66 -13.30 2.64 7.56
C ILE A 66 -13.80 1.24 7.22
N LYS A 67 -14.09 1.02 5.94
CA LYS A 67 -14.60 -0.26 5.43
C LYS A 67 -14.00 -0.55 4.07
N PRO A 68 -13.66 -1.82 3.78
CA PRO A 68 -13.39 -2.25 2.43
C PRO A 68 -14.55 -1.88 1.49
N ARG A 69 -14.23 -1.60 0.23
CA ARG A 69 -15.22 -1.23 -0.78
C ARG A 69 -16.43 -2.16 -0.83
N THR A 70 -16.18 -3.45 -0.75
CA THR A 70 -17.24 -4.48 -0.81
C THR A 70 -18.24 -4.41 0.33
N GLN A 71 -17.92 -3.71 1.41
CA GLN A 71 -18.81 -3.47 2.56
C GLN A 71 -19.43 -2.06 2.56
N LYS A 72 -19.01 -1.18 1.65
CA LYS A 72 -19.65 0.12 1.42
C LYS A 72 -20.96 -0.08 0.65
N SER A 73 -21.97 0.73 0.92
CA SER A 73 -23.23 0.70 0.17
C SER A 73 -23.01 1.06 -1.30
N LYS A 74 -23.94 0.66 -2.17
CA LYS A 74 -23.85 1.00 -3.61
C LYS A 74 -23.85 2.52 -3.85
N SER A 75 -24.51 3.31 -3.01
CA SER A 75 -24.47 4.77 -3.10
C SER A 75 -23.08 5.32 -2.77
N GLU A 76 -22.45 4.87 -1.69
CA GLU A 76 -21.06 5.24 -1.34
C GLU A 76 -20.08 4.86 -2.44
N GLN A 77 -20.19 3.64 -2.98
CA GLN A 77 -19.35 3.19 -4.09
C GLN A 77 -19.51 4.08 -5.34
N ASN A 78 -20.75 4.46 -5.69
CA ASN A 78 -21.04 5.30 -6.85
C ASN A 78 -20.51 6.73 -6.69
N VAL A 79 -20.58 7.31 -5.49
CA VAL A 79 -19.98 8.61 -5.18
C VAL A 79 -18.47 8.56 -5.38
N ARG A 80 -17.81 7.55 -4.83
CA ARG A 80 -16.35 7.37 -4.98
C ARG A 80 -15.91 7.17 -6.43
N ILE A 81 -16.67 6.42 -7.24
CA ILE A 81 -16.37 6.27 -8.67
C ILE A 81 -16.47 7.62 -9.40
N LYS A 82 -17.53 8.41 -9.13
CA LYS A 82 -17.76 9.69 -9.81
C LYS A 82 -16.80 10.79 -9.37
N ASP A 83 -16.62 10.92 -8.06
CA ASP A 83 -15.94 12.07 -7.48
C ASP A 83 -14.44 11.83 -7.26
N LYS A 84 -14.01 10.57 -7.16
CA LYS A 84 -12.63 10.18 -6.85
C LYS A 84 -11.99 9.30 -7.92
N ALA A 85 -12.72 8.94 -8.98
CA ALA A 85 -12.28 7.99 -10.01
C ALA A 85 -11.80 6.64 -9.42
N GLU A 86 -12.36 6.25 -8.28
CA GLU A 86 -11.98 5.02 -7.57
C GLU A 86 -12.57 3.81 -8.30
N VAL A 87 -11.76 3.19 -9.14
CA VAL A 87 -12.13 1.98 -9.89
C VAL A 87 -11.45 0.77 -9.27
N PHE A 88 -12.24 -0.18 -8.82
CA PHE A 88 -11.71 -1.44 -8.28
C PHE A 88 -11.64 -2.52 -9.36
N THR A 89 -10.51 -3.18 -9.39
CA THR A 89 -10.18 -4.17 -10.42
C THR A 89 -10.48 -5.56 -9.90
N PRO A 90 -11.30 -6.38 -10.60
CA PRO A 90 -11.54 -7.76 -10.20
C PRO A 90 -10.23 -8.55 -10.10
N ALA A 91 -10.16 -9.51 -9.17
CA ALA A 91 -8.95 -10.29 -8.92
C ALA A 91 -8.43 -11.02 -10.16
N TRP A 92 -9.31 -11.48 -11.06
CA TRP A 92 -8.88 -12.11 -12.31
C TRP A 92 -8.15 -11.15 -13.26
N VAL A 93 -8.49 -9.85 -13.27
CA VAL A 93 -7.77 -8.82 -14.05
C VAL A 93 -6.43 -8.52 -13.39
N CYS A 94 -6.40 -8.37 -12.04
CA CYS A 94 -5.14 -8.23 -11.30
C CYS A 94 -4.21 -9.42 -11.58
N ASN A 95 -4.75 -10.64 -11.63
CA ASN A 95 -3.99 -11.85 -11.97
C ASN A 95 -3.36 -11.76 -13.35
N LYS A 96 -4.12 -11.39 -14.38
CA LYS A 96 -3.59 -11.24 -15.75
C LYS A 96 -2.43 -10.25 -15.81
N GLN A 97 -2.57 -9.09 -15.18
CA GLN A 97 -1.51 -8.08 -15.17
C GLN A 97 -0.29 -8.54 -14.37
N ASN A 98 -0.47 -9.18 -13.22
CA ASN A 98 0.62 -9.75 -12.44
C ASN A 98 1.33 -10.89 -13.20
N ASN A 99 0.60 -11.68 -14.00
CA ASN A 99 1.18 -12.70 -14.86
C ASN A 99 2.09 -12.09 -15.94
N LEU A 100 1.74 -10.92 -16.51
CA LEU A 100 2.62 -10.23 -17.47
C LEU A 100 3.94 -9.81 -16.80
N VAL A 101 3.89 -9.30 -15.56
CA VAL A 101 5.07 -8.92 -14.79
C VAL A 101 5.97 -10.14 -14.54
N ASP A 102 5.38 -11.25 -14.14
CA ASP A 102 6.13 -12.48 -13.86
C ASP A 102 6.64 -13.14 -15.16
N SER A 103 5.83 -13.18 -16.21
CA SER A 103 6.27 -13.71 -17.51
C SER A 103 7.49 -12.97 -18.03
N ALA A 104 7.53 -11.65 -17.91
CA ALA A 104 8.70 -10.85 -18.24
C ALA A 104 9.91 -11.17 -17.37
N TRP A 105 9.72 -11.38 -16.06
CA TRP A 105 10.82 -11.69 -15.14
C TRP A 105 11.37 -13.11 -15.40
N PHE A 106 10.48 -14.11 -15.56
CA PHE A 106 10.84 -15.53 -15.77
C PHE A 106 11.19 -15.86 -17.22
N ASN A 107 10.87 -14.98 -18.16
CA ASN A 107 10.93 -15.23 -19.61
C ASN A 107 10.14 -16.49 -20.02
N ARG A 108 9.00 -16.72 -19.38
CA ARG A 108 8.05 -17.77 -19.69
C ARG A 108 6.66 -17.41 -19.18
N GLU A 109 5.63 -17.96 -19.80
CA GLU A 109 4.24 -17.84 -19.35
C GLU A 109 3.89 -18.87 -18.28
N ALA A 110 2.68 -18.72 -17.67
CA ALA A 110 2.12 -19.64 -16.71
C ALA A 110 3.10 -20.03 -15.58
N VAL A 111 3.62 -19.03 -14.85
CA VAL A 111 4.58 -19.27 -13.77
C VAL A 111 3.88 -19.76 -12.51
N PHE A 112 2.82 -19.05 -12.07
CA PHE A 112 2.10 -19.32 -10.82
C PHE A 112 0.73 -19.95 -11.04
N ASN A 113 0.11 -19.68 -12.19
CA ASN A 113 -1.21 -20.20 -12.53
C ASN A 113 -1.44 -20.20 -14.05
N TYR A 114 -2.46 -20.92 -14.47
CA TYR A 114 -3.04 -20.85 -15.81
C TYR A 114 -4.25 -19.92 -15.78
N GLU A 115 -4.30 -18.95 -16.69
CA GLU A 115 -5.44 -18.05 -16.84
C GLU A 115 -6.66 -18.79 -17.41
N THR A 116 -7.84 -18.47 -16.89
CA THR A 116 -9.12 -18.86 -17.44
C THR A 116 -9.93 -17.62 -17.84
N ASP A 117 -11.14 -17.75 -18.33
CA ASP A 117 -11.93 -16.62 -18.83
C ASP A 117 -12.09 -15.50 -17.79
N MET A 118 -12.57 -15.80 -16.58
CA MET A 118 -12.70 -14.83 -15.48
C MET A 118 -12.10 -15.36 -14.18
N GLY A 119 -10.94 -16.04 -14.27
CA GLY A 119 -10.31 -16.64 -13.09
C GLY A 119 -8.94 -17.20 -13.44
N TRP A 120 -8.51 -18.16 -12.65
CA TRP A 120 -7.24 -18.87 -12.82
C TRP A 120 -7.29 -20.25 -12.16
N VAL A 121 -6.35 -21.10 -12.57
CA VAL A 121 -6.06 -22.37 -11.93
C VAL A 121 -4.62 -22.35 -11.42
N THR A 122 -4.43 -22.47 -10.12
CA THR A 122 -3.11 -22.41 -9.48
C THR A 122 -2.25 -23.61 -9.89
N ILE A 123 -0.99 -23.37 -10.23
CA ILE A 123 0.02 -24.40 -10.43
C ILE A 123 0.50 -24.82 -9.04
N GLU A 124 0.32 -26.10 -8.68
CA GLU A 124 0.64 -26.62 -7.33
C GLU A 124 2.12 -27.00 -7.20
N GLU A 125 2.79 -27.26 -8.32
CA GLU A 125 4.20 -27.64 -8.35
C GLU A 125 5.10 -26.47 -7.86
N LYS A 126 6.22 -26.84 -7.26
CA LYS A 126 7.25 -25.86 -6.82
C LYS A 126 7.72 -25.01 -7.99
N ILE A 127 7.82 -23.71 -7.75
CA ILE A 127 8.25 -22.75 -8.77
C ILE A 127 9.71 -22.99 -9.15
N VAL A 128 9.94 -23.23 -10.45
CA VAL A 128 11.27 -23.41 -11.02
C VAL A 128 11.80 -22.06 -11.54
N PHE A 129 12.98 -21.68 -11.10
CA PHE A 129 13.64 -20.44 -11.49
C PHE A 129 14.54 -20.65 -12.71
N PRO A 130 14.72 -19.62 -13.57
CA PRO A 130 15.54 -19.74 -14.78
C PRO A 130 17.01 -20.09 -14.49
N GLY A 131 17.49 -19.73 -13.29
CA GLY A 131 18.90 -19.88 -12.92
C GLY A 131 19.80 -18.79 -13.52
N GLY A 132 21.03 -18.73 -13.05
CA GLY A 132 21.99 -17.71 -13.47
C GLY A 132 21.98 -16.45 -12.59
N ILE A 133 22.83 -15.49 -12.96
CA ILE A 133 23.00 -14.24 -12.21
C ILE A 133 21.71 -13.41 -12.27
N GLY A 134 21.19 -13.01 -11.12
CA GLY A 134 19.97 -12.18 -11.00
C GLY A 134 18.66 -12.92 -11.29
N LYS A 135 18.66 -14.26 -11.34
CA LYS A 135 17.49 -15.09 -11.68
C LYS A 135 17.25 -16.24 -10.68
N THR A 136 17.70 -16.06 -9.45
CA THR A 136 17.43 -16.98 -8.34
C THR A 136 16.08 -16.64 -7.67
N TRP A 137 15.59 -17.51 -6.79
CA TRP A 137 14.40 -17.23 -6.00
C TRP A 137 14.59 -16.01 -5.07
N GLN A 138 15.81 -15.82 -4.55
CA GLN A 138 16.16 -14.65 -3.74
C GLN A 138 16.06 -13.36 -4.55
N ASP A 139 16.53 -13.36 -5.80
CA ASP A 139 16.43 -12.21 -6.71
C ASP A 139 14.98 -11.86 -7.01
N TYR A 140 14.11 -12.87 -7.22
CA TYR A 140 12.69 -12.67 -7.41
C TYR A 140 12.01 -12.04 -6.18
N VAL A 141 12.30 -12.58 -5.00
CA VAL A 141 11.77 -12.07 -3.73
C VAL A 141 12.22 -10.62 -3.51
N ALA A 142 13.48 -10.31 -3.81
CA ALA A 142 14.07 -8.98 -3.63
C ALA A 142 13.70 -7.97 -4.76
N ALA A 143 13.11 -8.42 -5.87
CA ALA A 143 12.76 -7.53 -6.99
C ALA A 143 11.66 -6.53 -6.60
N ASN A 144 11.93 -5.24 -6.72
CA ASN A 144 10.98 -4.19 -6.36
C ASN A 144 9.72 -4.25 -7.24
N ARG A 145 8.56 -4.02 -6.61
CA ARG A 145 7.24 -3.91 -7.25
C ARG A 145 6.53 -2.69 -6.71
N LEU A 146 5.91 -1.91 -7.59
CA LEU A 146 5.16 -0.71 -7.23
C LEU A 146 3.74 -0.81 -7.80
N GLU A 147 2.74 -0.59 -6.95
CA GLU A 147 1.34 -0.40 -7.32
C GLU A 147 1.00 1.09 -7.19
N ILE A 148 0.64 1.72 -8.29
CA ILE A 148 0.25 3.14 -8.33
C ILE A 148 -1.26 3.27 -8.07
N SER A 149 -1.67 4.28 -7.29
CA SER A 149 -3.07 4.47 -6.88
C SER A 149 -3.65 3.14 -6.37
N CYS A 150 -2.98 2.60 -5.34
CA CYS A 150 -3.14 1.19 -4.97
C CYS A 150 -4.50 0.84 -4.32
N GLY A 151 -5.32 1.83 -3.92
CA GLY A 151 -6.56 1.55 -3.21
C GLY A 151 -6.30 0.65 -2.00
N GLU A 152 -6.96 -0.51 -1.98
CA GLU A 152 -6.78 -1.56 -0.96
C GLU A 152 -5.61 -2.52 -1.28
N ALA A 153 -4.75 -2.19 -2.25
CA ALA A 153 -3.58 -2.93 -2.74
C ALA A 153 -3.88 -4.33 -3.35
N PRO A 154 -4.88 -4.48 -4.25
CA PRO A 154 -5.26 -5.79 -4.78
C PRO A 154 -4.20 -6.46 -5.68
N TYR A 155 -3.29 -5.67 -6.29
CA TYR A 155 -2.18 -6.21 -7.07
C TYR A 155 -1.04 -6.71 -6.19
N LEU A 156 -0.86 -6.14 -5.00
CA LEU A 156 0.17 -6.54 -4.04
C LEU A 156 -0.33 -7.68 -3.14
N ALA A 157 -1.58 -7.61 -2.65
CA ALA A 157 -2.14 -8.51 -1.64
C ALA A 157 -3.58 -8.90 -2.01
N SER A 158 -3.81 -10.15 -2.39
CA SER A 158 -5.09 -10.62 -2.89
C SER A 158 -5.81 -11.52 -1.88
N ARG A 159 -6.09 -10.99 -0.69
CA ARG A 159 -6.83 -11.73 0.35
C ARG A 159 -8.27 -12.04 -0.07
N TYR A 160 -8.85 -11.16 -0.85
CA TYR A 160 -10.21 -11.24 -1.37
C TYR A 160 -10.31 -10.52 -2.72
N ASP A 161 -11.34 -10.83 -3.47
CA ASP A 161 -11.70 -10.07 -4.67
C ASP A 161 -12.36 -8.75 -4.28
N THR A 162 -11.78 -7.63 -4.68
CA THR A 162 -12.23 -6.28 -4.30
C THR A 162 -13.55 -5.85 -4.93
N VAL A 163 -14.10 -6.63 -5.86
CA VAL A 163 -15.40 -6.38 -6.48
C VAL A 163 -16.49 -7.20 -5.82
N THR A 164 -16.24 -8.49 -5.58
CA THR A 164 -17.24 -9.44 -5.05
C THR A 164 -17.16 -9.65 -3.55
N GLY A 165 -16.02 -9.34 -2.93
CA GLY A 165 -15.75 -9.67 -1.52
C GLY A 165 -15.47 -11.15 -1.27
N THR A 166 -15.30 -11.94 -2.32
CA THR A 166 -15.01 -13.38 -2.16
C THR A 166 -13.58 -13.56 -1.65
N MET A 167 -13.44 -14.26 -0.52
CA MET A 167 -12.13 -14.58 0.05
C MET A 167 -11.37 -15.56 -0.85
N ILE A 168 -10.07 -15.30 -1.03
CA ILE A 168 -9.17 -16.13 -1.83
C ILE A 168 -8.29 -16.95 -0.85
N PRO A 169 -8.33 -18.28 -0.91
CA PRO A 169 -7.45 -19.14 -0.11
C PRO A 169 -5.97 -18.80 -0.33
N VAL A 170 -5.12 -18.90 0.70
CA VAL A 170 -3.70 -18.51 0.62
C VAL A 170 -3.00 -19.15 -0.59
N LYS A 171 -3.24 -20.43 -0.86
CA LYS A 171 -2.64 -21.16 -1.99
C LYS A 171 -3.04 -20.61 -3.38
N ASP A 172 -4.20 -19.96 -3.48
CA ASP A 172 -4.77 -19.49 -4.74
C ASP A 172 -4.58 -17.97 -4.95
N ARG A 173 -3.93 -17.29 -4.01
CA ARG A 173 -3.69 -15.85 -4.06
C ARG A 173 -2.73 -15.46 -5.18
N ILE A 174 -3.00 -14.31 -5.77
CA ILE A 174 -2.34 -13.84 -7.00
C ILE A 174 -1.58 -12.52 -6.82
N GLY A 175 -1.64 -11.90 -5.64
CA GLY A 175 -0.93 -10.67 -5.35
C GLY A 175 0.58 -10.85 -5.47
N LEU A 176 1.28 -9.80 -5.87
CA LEU A 176 2.75 -9.86 -6.04
C LEU A 176 3.48 -10.20 -4.73
N LEU A 177 2.96 -9.75 -3.57
CA LEU A 177 3.46 -10.18 -2.27
C LEU A 177 3.11 -11.64 -2.00
N ASP A 178 1.86 -12.07 -2.29
CA ASP A 178 1.44 -13.45 -2.10
C ASP A 178 2.36 -14.41 -2.86
N ARG A 179 2.70 -14.11 -4.12
CA ARG A 179 3.62 -14.89 -4.94
C ARG A 179 5.03 -14.96 -4.35
N LYS A 180 5.54 -13.83 -3.84
CA LYS A 180 6.83 -13.79 -3.16
C LYS A 180 6.82 -14.62 -1.87
N LEU A 181 5.76 -14.53 -1.06
CA LEU A 181 5.64 -15.31 0.17
C LEU A 181 5.48 -16.80 -0.11
N ARG A 182 4.76 -17.18 -1.19
CA ARG A 182 4.74 -18.55 -1.68
C ARG A 182 6.16 -19.04 -2.03
N VAL A 183 6.91 -18.26 -2.81
CA VAL A 183 8.30 -18.58 -3.17
C VAL A 183 9.17 -18.75 -1.93
N VAL A 184 9.04 -17.86 -0.94
CA VAL A 184 9.74 -18.00 0.34
C VAL A 184 9.35 -19.30 1.03
N SER A 185 8.04 -19.60 1.10
CA SER A 185 7.54 -20.82 1.74
C SER A 185 8.03 -22.12 1.05
N GLU A 186 8.20 -22.09 -0.26
CA GLU A 186 8.72 -23.23 -1.05
C GLU A 186 10.24 -23.44 -0.93
N ASN A 187 11.01 -22.42 -0.48
CA ASN A 187 12.47 -22.44 -0.54
C ASN A 187 13.17 -22.20 0.81
N THR A 188 12.42 -22.18 1.91
CA THR A 188 12.97 -22.07 3.27
C THR A 188 12.55 -23.24 4.14
N ASP A 189 13.47 -23.77 4.94
CA ASP A 189 13.25 -24.94 5.78
C ASP A 189 13.00 -24.55 7.26
N SER A 190 13.59 -23.46 7.73
CA SER A 190 13.39 -22.97 9.11
C SER A 190 12.48 -21.76 9.19
N GLU A 191 11.91 -21.55 10.38
CA GLU A 191 11.07 -20.39 10.68
C GLU A 191 11.86 -19.10 10.62
N GLU A 192 13.07 -19.09 11.14
CA GLU A 192 13.97 -17.94 11.16
C GLU A 192 14.31 -17.50 9.73
N GLU A 193 14.64 -18.46 8.86
CA GLU A 193 14.92 -18.18 7.47
C GLU A 193 13.69 -17.65 6.73
N TRP A 194 12.52 -18.24 6.99
CA TRP A 194 11.27 -17.76 6.44
C TRP A 194 11.00 -16.30 6.83
N ILE A 195 11.13 -15.96 8.12
CA ILE A 195 10.92 -14.59 8.61
C ILE A 195 11.88 -13.61 7.92
N ILE A 196 13.15 -13.98 7.76
CA ILE A 196 14.15 -13.14 7.08
C ILE A 196 13.72 -12.84 5.63
N TRP A 197 13.40 -13.86 4.86
CA TRP A 197 13.05 -13.70 3.44
C TRP A 197 11.65 -13.14 3.22
N ALA A 198 10.67 -13.48 4.05
CA ALA A 198 9.35 -12.87 4.03
C ALA A 198 9.42 -11.37 4.39
N THR A 199 10.29 -10.98 5.33
CA THR A 199 10.58 -9.57 5.60
C THR A 199 11.17 -8.88 4.36
N LYS A 200 12.08 -9.56 3.64
CA LYS A 200 12.64 -9.04 2.39
C LYS A 200 11.59 -8.90 1.30
N ALA A 201 10.62 -9.82 1.22
CA ALA A 201 9.47 -9.71 0.32
C ALA A 201 8.66 -8.44 0.60
N VAL A 202 8.34 -8.15 1.88
CA VAL A 202 7.64 -6.92 2.25
C VAL A 202 8.48 -5.67 1.96
N GLN A 203 9.79 -5.70 2.17
CA GLN A 203 10.69 -4.58 1.83
C GLN A 203 10.74 -4.26 0.34
N SER A 204 10.36 -5.19 -0.53
CA SER A 204 10.46 -5.05 -1.99
C SER A 204 9.12 -4.75 -2.68
N ILE A 205 8.05 -4.50 -1.93
CA ILE A 205 6.76 -4.05 -2.46
C ILE A 205 6.49 -2.63 -2.02
N TYR A 206 5.92 -1.82 -2.92
CA TYR A 206 5.61 -0.41 -2.70
C TYR A 206 4.22 -0.09 -3.26
N GLY A 207 3.55 0.88 -2.65
CA GLY A 207 2.27 1.37 -3.15
C GLY A 207 1.93 2.74 -2.58
N TYR A 208 1.13 3.52 -3.30
CA TYR A 208 0.61 4.77 -2.78
C TYR A 208 -0.83 4.99 -3.20
N ASP A 209 -1.55 5.72 -2.38
CA ASP A 209 -2.90 6.19 -2.69
C ASP A 209 -3.09 7.61 -2.15
N TRP A 210 -4.09 8.30 -2.69
CA TRP A 210 -4.47 9.64 -2.25
C TRP A 210 -5.21 9.59 -0.92
N GLN A 211 -6.16 8.66 -0.76
CA GLN A 211 -7.09 8.62 0.35
C GLN A 211 -6.53 7.86 1.54
N GLY A 212 -6.63 8.44 2.75
CA GLY A 212 -6.07 7.83 3.95
C GLY A 212 -6.75 6.53 4.36
N ASP A 213 -8.06 6.39 4.15
CA ASP A 213 -8.76 5.15 4.44
C ASP A 213 -8.28 4.00 3.53
N ASN A 214 -8.04 4.26 2.24
CA ASN A 214 -7.47 3.29 1.32
C ASN A 214 -6.05 2.90 1.73
N VAL A 215 -5.21 3.88 2.09
CA VAL A 215 -3.83 3.63 2.57
C VAL A 215 -3.84 2.74 3.82
N LEU A 216 -4.76 2.97 4.77
CA LEU A 216 -4.87 2.11 5.95
C LEU A 216 -5.29 0.69 5.57
N LEU A 217 -6.34 0.54 4.75
CA LEU A 217 -6.81 -0.76 4.27
C LEU A 217 -5.72 -1.54 3.51
N ALA A 218 -4.94 -0.85 2.65
CA ALA A 218 -3.80 -1.45 1.97
C ALA A 218 -2.74 -1.96 2.94
N ARG A 219 -2.39 -1.17 3.96
CA ARG A 219 -1.44 -1.55 5.00
C ARG A 219 -1.91 -2.76 5.79
N GLU A 220 -3.18 -2.80 6.15
CA GLU A 220 -3.81 -3.93 6.83
C GLU A 220 -3.82 -5.18 5.96
N ASN A 221 -4.20 -5.07 4.69
CA ASN A 221 -4.18 -6.18 3.75
C ASN A 221 -2.79 -6.80 3.61
N ILE A 222 -1.75 -5.98 3.50
CA ILE A 222 -0.35 -6.45 3.41
C ILE A 222 0.08 -7.12 4.72
N LEU A 223 -0.23 -6.51 5.88
CA LEU A 223 0.13 -7.06 7.19
C LEU A 223 -0.50 -8.44 7.42
N TYR A 224 -1.80 -8.57 7.09
CA TYR A 224 -2.50 -9.83 7.28
C TYR A 224 -2.14 -10.86 6.20
N THR A 225 -1.81 -10.44 4.99
CA THR A 225 -1.22 -11.35 3.99
C THR A 225 0.04 -12.01 4.53
N TYR A 226 0.94 -11.23 5.12
CA TYR A 226 2.14 -11.78 5.77
C TYR A 226 1.79 -12.78 6.88
N ALA A 227 0.87 -12.39 7.78
CA ALA A 227 0.47 -13.24 8.91
C ALA A 227 -0.22 -14.54 8.44
N GLU A 228 -1.10 -14.45 7.44
CA GLU A 228 -1.85 -15.61 6.93
C GLU A 228 -0.96 -16.60 6.18
N HIS A 229 0.05 -16.15 5.42
CA HIS A 229 1.06 -17.02 4.81
C HIS A 229 1.92 -17.74 5.86
N TYR A 230 2.27 -17.04 6.94
CA TYR A 230 2.98 -17.67 8.06
C TYR A 230 2.11 -18.72 8.76
N GLU A 231 0.84 -18.37 9.08
CA GLU A 231 -0.12 -19.29 9.71
C GLU A 231 -0.38 -20.52 8.82
N ASP A 232 -0.47 -20.34 7.51
CA ASP A 232 -0.64 -21.42 6.53
C ASP A 232 0.55 -22.41 6.55
N LYS A 233 1.77 -21.89 6.56
CA LYS A 233 2.98 -22.73 6.57
C LYS A 233 3.22 -23.45 7.89
N TYR A 234 3.07 -22.73 9.03
CA TYR A 234 3.47 -23.24 10.35
C TYR A 234 2.31 -23.69 11.24
N SER A 235 1.06 -23.52 10.81
CA SER A 235 -0.16 -23.84 11.58
C SER A 235 -0.18 -23.21 12.98
N LYS A 236 0.50 -22.07 13.16
CA LYS A 236 0.53 -21.30 14.40
C LYS A 236 0.49 -19.80 14.12
N ARG A 237 0.03 -19.04 15.10
CA ARG A 237 0.02 -17.58 14.97
C ARG A 237 1.44 -17.03 15.04
N ILE A 238 1.69 -16.02 14.22
CA ILE A 238 2.92 -15.26 14.28
C ILE A 238 2.95 -14.35 15.52
N ASP A 239 4.12 -14.13 16.07
CA ASP A 239 4.31 -13.26 17.21
C ASP A 239 4.01 -11.79 16.90
N THR A 240 3.39 -11.10 17.86
CA THR A 240 3.00 -9.69 17.69
C THR A 240 4.21 -8.78 17.52
N GLU A 241 5.34 -9.10 18.13
CA GLU A 241 6.59 -8.34 17.97
C GLU A 241 7.09 -8.39 16.52
N VAL A 242 7.06 -9.56 15.89
CA VAL A 242 7.41 -9.70 14.46
C VAL A 242 6.46 -8.86 13.60
N LEU A 243 5.14 -8.92 13.87
CA LEU A 243 4.18 -8.10 13.12
C LEU A 243 4.40 -6.59 13.31
N MET A 244 4.82 -6.15 14.49
CA MET A 244 5.17 -4.74 14.69
C MET A 244 6.38 -4.31 13.83
N GLU A 245 7.38 -5.17 13.69
CA GLU A 245 8.52 -4.88 12.80
C GLU A 245 8.07 -4.84 11.32
N ILE A 246 7.21 -5.77 10.91
CA ILE A 246 6.63 -5.76 9.55
C ILE A 246 5.77 -4.50 9.33
N ALA A 247 4.95 -4.11 10.30
CA ALA A 247 4.16 -2.87 10.21
C ALA A 247 5.05 -1.62 10.05
N LYS A 248 6.21 -1.56 10.72
CA LYS A 248 7.19 -0.47 10.55
C LYS A 248 7.75 -0.41 9.12
N ILE A 249 7.89 -1.54 8.44
CA ILE A 249 8.30 -1.60 7.02
C ILE A 249 7.14 -1.13 6.13
N ILE A 250 5.95 -1.65 6.36
CA ILE A 250 4.76 -1.36 5.57
C ILE A 250 4.49 0.15 5.50
N VAL A 251 4.60 0.88 6.61
CA VAL A 251 4.32 2.33 6.63
C VAL A 251 5.36 3.18 5.89
N TRP A 252 6.54 2.63 5.55
CA TRP A 252 7.47 3.23 4.64
C TRP A 252 7.16 2.92 3.17
N ASN A 253 6.57 1.77 2.93
CA ASN A 253 6.39 1.22 1.59
C ASN A 253 4.99 1.49 1.03
N ILE A 254 4.00 1.68 1.91
CA ILE A 254 2.63 2.04 1.53
C ILE A 254 2.35 3.42 2.12
N TRP A 255 2.33 4.46 1.27
CA TRP A 255 2.28 5.84 1.73
C TRP A 255 1.15 6.64 1.07
N GLN A 256 0.76 7.71 1.73
CA GLN A 256 -0.24 8.64 1.22
C GLN A 256 0.43 9.69 0.33
N MET A 257 -0.06 9.89 -0.90
CA MET A 257 0.56 10.78 -1.86
C MET A 257 -0.43 11.30 -2.92
N ASP A 258 -0.30 12.57 -3.29
CA ASP A 258 -0.77 13.09 -4.56
C ASP A 258 0.14 12.53 -5.67
N GLY A 259 -0.35 11.55 -6.43
CA GLY A 259 0.43 10.85 -7.46
C GLY A 259 0.85 11.74 -8.64
N LEU A 260 0.21 12.90 -8.83
CA LEU A 260 0.57 13.85 -9.88
C LEU A 260 1.67 14.82 -9.41
N LYS A 261 1.65 15.20 -8.14
CA LYS A 261 2.56 16.20 -7.57
C LYS A 261 3.69 15.59 -6.74
N MET A 262 3.62 14.31 -6.40
CA MET A 262 4.59 13.59 -5.56
C MET A 262 4.73 14.16 -4.13
N VAL A 263 3.72 14.89 -3.66
CA VAL A 263 3.65 15.49 -2.33
C VAL A 263 2.50 14.88 -1.51
N VAL A 264 2.51 15.11 -0.21
CA VAL A 264 1.39 14.78 0.66
C VAL A 264 0.13 15.52 0.19
N PRO A 265 -1.04 14.89 0.12
CA PRO A 265 -2.27 15.52 -0.36
C PRO A 265 -2.52 16.86 0.32
N ASN A 266 -2.84 17.88 -0.49
CA ASN A 266 -3.15 19.25 -0.05
C ASN A 266 -2.05 19.94 0.78
N SER A 267 -0.79 19.51 0.68
CA SER A 267 0.33 20.13 1.42
C SER A 267 0.91 21.37 0.73
N CYS A 268 0.62 21.60 -0.55
CA CYS A 268 1.00 22.85 -1.22
C CYS A 268 0.18 24.01 -0.65
N HIS A 269 0.82 25.15 -0.49
CA HIS A 269 0.22 26.36 0.07
C HIS A 269 0.53 27.58 -0.78
N LYS A 270 -0.30 28.61 -0.61
CA LYS A 270 -0.08 29.92 -1.21
C LYS A 270 1.02 30.65 -0.45
N GLU A 271 1.83 31.40 -1.18
CA GLU A 271 2.89 32.22 -0.61
C GLU A 271 2.50 33.71 -0.67
N GLU A 272 2.56 34.39 0.46
CA GLU A 272 2.43 35.84 0.50
C GLU A 272 3.78 36.49 0.13
N SER A 273 3.80 37.36 -0.90
CA SER A 273 5.02 38.07 -1.21
C SER A 273 5.24 39.17 -0.16
N TYR A 274 6.42 39.17 0.44
CA TYR A 274 6.81 40.23 1.40
C TYR A 274 7.06 41.61 0.74
N GLN A 275 6.68 41.80 -0.52
CA GLN A 275 6.77 43.13 -1.14
C GLN A 275 5.66 44.01 -0.59
N LEU A 276 6.02 44.92 0.29
CA LEU A 276 5.16 46.04 0.72
C LEU A 276 4.71 46.81 -0.51
N THR A 277 3.47 46.61 -0.91
CA THR A 277 2.87 47.48 -1.94
C THR A 277 2.41 48.76 -1.27
N LEU A 278 2.64 49.91 -1.92
CA LEU A 278 2.31 51.23 -1.38
C LEU A 278 0.78 51.43 -1.23
N PHE A 279 -0.05 50.53 -1.75
CA PHE A 279 -1.50 50.67 -1.89
C PHE A 279 -2.32 49.39 -1.62
N GLY A 280 -1.87 48.43 -0.88
CA GLY A 280 -2.73 47.27 -0.61
C GLY A 280 -2.04 46.00 -0.17
N ASP A 281 -2.83 44.93 -0.10
CA ASP A 281 -2.42 43.65 0.37
C ASP A 281 -1.29 43.06 -0.48
N ALA A 282 -0.37 42.36 0.16
CA ALA A 282 0.72 41.66 -0.51
C ALA A 282 0.14 40.67 -1.56
N PRO A 283 0.68 40.62 -2.78
CA PRO A 283 0.20 39.65 -3.78
C PRO A 283 0.43 38.24 -3.27
N VAL A 284 -0.63 37.44 -3.34
CA VAL A 284 -0.62 36.04 -2.97
C VAL A 284 -0.30 35.22 -4.24
N HIS A 285 0.76 34.44 -4.20
CA HIS A 285 1.17 33.56 -5.28
C HIS A 285 0.78 32.12 -4.97
N GLU A 286 0.36 31.40 -6.01
CA GLU A 286 0.16 29.95 -5.90
C GLU A 286 1.51 29.25 -5.73
N CYS A 287 1.49 28.01 -5.21
CA CYS A 287 2.67 27.16 -5.19
C CYS A 287 3.31 27.11 -6.60
N PRO A 288 4.60 27.40 -6.76
CA PRO A 288 5.25 27.46 -8.09
C PRO A 288 5.08 26.17 -8.89
N GLY A 289 5.21 25.00 -8.25
CA GLY A 289 4.98 23.73 -8.91
C GLY A 289 3.54 23.55 -9.39
N CYS A 290 2.54 24.09 -8.66
CA CYS A 290 1.15 24.06 -9.08
C CYS A 290 0.86 25.04 -10.21
N GLU A 291 1.43 26.23 -10.17
CA GLU A 291 1.22 27.29 -11.15
C GLU A 291 1.83 26.94 -12.51
N TYR A 292 3.07 26.42 -12.49
CA TYR A 292 3.82 26.15 -13.72
C TYR A 292 3.84 24.67 -14.14
N GLY A 293 3.16 23.78 -13.41
CA GLY A 293 3.13 22.33 -13.71
C GLY A 293 4.50 21.64 -13.54
N ARG A 294 5.33 22.11 -12.61
CA ARG A 294 6.68 21.60 -12.39
C ARG A 294 6.77 20.77 -11.12
N ASN A 295 6.86 19.46 -11.26
CA ASN A 295 6.79 18.53 -10.12
C ASN A 295 7.88 18.73 -9.07
N ASN A 296 9.05 19.26 -9.42
CA ASN A 296 10.16 19.49 -8.50
C ASN A 296 10.17 20.89 -7.84
N GLU A 297 9.19 21.73 -8.14
CA GLU A 297 9.07 23.11 -7.62
C GLU A 297 7.87 23.29 -6.67
N HIS A 298 7.26 22.20 -6.19
CA HIS A 298 6.20 22.30 -5.20
C HIS A 298 6.74 22.75 -3.84
N ASN A 299 6.03 23.68 -3.19
CA ASN A 299 6.31 24.09 -1.81
C ASN A 299 5.62 23.19 -0.76
N GLY A 300 4.93 22.16 -1.20
CA GLY A 300 4.33 21.14 -0.35
C GLY A 300 5.36 20.13 0.22
N ILE A 301 4.88 19.19 1.01
CA ILE A 301 5.71 18.16 1.65
C ILE A 301 5.92 17.01 0.68
N TYR A 302 7.12 16.87 0.10
CA TYR A 302 7.47 15.76 -0.77
C TYR A 302 7.44 14.43 -0.01
N CYS A 303 6.78 13.44 -0.61
CA CYS A 303 6.67 12.11 -0.03
C CYS A 303 8.02 11.39 -0.01
N ARG A 304 8.25 10.66 1.08
CA ARG A 304 9.49 9.92 1.33
C ARG A 304 9.21 8.43 1.43
N ILE A 305 10.13 7.66 0.84
CA ILE A 305 10.15 6.20 0.91
C ILE A 305 11.48 5.72 1.48
N MET A 306 11.55 4.45 1.86
CA MET A 306 12.78 3.82 2.33
C MET A 306 13.42 3.00 1.21
N ASP A 307 14.68 3.29 0.90
CA ASP A 307 15.55 2.34 0.20
C ASP A 307 16.12 1.35 1.23
N TRP A 308 15.59 0.14 1.22
CA TRP A 308 15.99 -0.90 2.18
C TRP A 308 17.38 -1.44 1.94
N LYS A 309 17.94 -1.26 0.75
CA LYS A 309 19.32 -1.68 0.45
C LYS A 309 20.33 -0.75 1.10
N SER A 310 20.16 0.55 0.93
CA SER A 310 21.03 1.56 1.55
C SER A 310 20.60 1.95 2.97
N ARG A 311 19.39 1.58 3.40
CA ARG A 311 18.73 2.01 4.65
C ARG A 311 18.59 3.53 4.77
N LYS A 312 18.41 4.22 3.64
CA LYS A 312 18.22 5.67 3.58
C LYS A 312 16.81 6.00 3.12
N SER A 313 16.22 7.05 3.69
CA SER A 313 14.98 7.58 3.17
C SER A 313 15.26 8.55 2.03
N LEU A 314 14.52 8.40 0.93
CA LEU A 314 14.63 9.19 -0.29
C LEU A 314 13.31 9.94 -0.53
N ARG A 315 13.34 11.07 -1.22
CA ARG A 315 12.12 11.66 -1.77
C ARG A 315 11.70 10.82 -2.99
N PHE A 316 10.41 10.47 -3.07
CA PHE A 316 9.93 9.64 -4.18
C PHE A 316 10.16 10.30 -5.54
N ILE A 317 10.01 11.62 -5.61
CA ILE A 317 10.24 12.39 -6.84
C ILE A 317 11.66 12.23 -7.41
N ASP A 318 12.67 12.08 -6.55
CA ASP A 318 14.06 11.94 -7.00
C ASP A 318 14.27 10.67 -7.82
N LEU A 319 13.44 9.63 -7.62
CA LEU A 319 13.46 8.40 -8.41
C LEU A 319 12.83 8.58 -9.79
N MET A 320 11.89 9.52 -9.95
CA MET A 320 11.20 9.78 -11.23
C MET A 320 12.05 10.65 -12.16
N SER A 321 12.97 11.44 -11.62
CA SER A 321 13.82 12.35 -12.37
C SER A 321 14.99 11.66 -13.07
N GLY A 322 15.07 10.30 -13.05
CA GLY A 322 16.16 9.52 -13.61
C GLY A 322 17.47 9.93 -12.95
N GLY A 323 17.84 9.26 -11.86
CA GLY A 323 18.98 9.64 -11.03
C GLY A 323 20.24 9.97 -11.81
N THR A 324 20.49 11.22 -12.05
CA THR A 324 21.83 11.79 -12.10
C THR A 324 22.19 12.12 -10.67
N SER A 325 22.53 11.12 -9.89
CA SER A 325 23.40 11.28 -8.74
C SER A 325 24.81 11.46 -9.30
N ASP A 326 25.16 12.68 -9.66
CA ASP A 326 26.54 13.07 -9.67
C ASP A 326 27.01 13.07 -8.21
N GLU A 327 27.94 12.16 -7.92
CA GLU A 327 28.93 12.03 -6.83
C GLU A 327 28.52 12.31 -5.38
#